data_343f8965d804f0814f49ba4b45e25da0
#
_entry.id   343f8965d804f0814f49ba4b45e25da0
#
_cell.length_a   1.000
_cell.length_b   1.000
_cell.length_c   1.000
_cell.angle_alpha   90.00
_cell.angle_beta   90.00
_cell.angle_gamma   90.00
#
_symmetry.space_group_name_H-M   'P 1'
#
loop_
_entity.id
_entity.type
_entity.pdbx_description
1 polymer ?
#
loop_
_entity_poly.entity_id
_entity_poly.type
_entity_poly.pdbx_seq_one_letter_code
_entity_poly.pdbx_strand_id
1 'polypeptide(L)'
;MSLVCPLGTIDHGLADQLDITWGDPDAWTAEGLHWTHLPQVRAAINRKVSGAAEVSPLRWFFQAVAAEQPLPLNRVLVLGCGSGTLEREIAQAGWAREIVAIDLSAKVLAVAQAQAQAEGLEGIRYFQADMNRLPVGQPPFTPGSFDAVLGVSSVHHCANLALLYRHIGLLLAPHGWFFLDEYVGPDQFQWPDSQIRQFNRLAELLPERLMTLRNGSCKRHFRRPSVAEVVAVDPSEAICSSRLLPLLPDYFSQVQVRPYGGAILHMLLAGVAQNFADATAEPYLRSLMAAEDELYRAGQLPHDFACVMARSPASAPATPGCFRPD
;
A
#
# COMPACT_ATOMS: atom_id res chain seq x y z
N MET A 1 -14.42 25.60 -6.16
CA MET A 1 -14.65 24.15 -6.18
C MET A 1 -13.94 23.60 -7.42
N SER A 2 -12.76 23.07 -7.26
CA SER A 2 -12.09 22.33 -8.35
C SER A 2 -12.72 20.94 -8.36
N LEU A 3 -13.50 20.64 -9.38
CA LEU A 3 -14.10 19.32 -9.53
C LEU A 3 -12.99 18.33 -9.92
N VAL A 4 -12.78 17.32 -9.09
CA VAL A 4 -11.96 16.17 -9.47
C VAL A 4 -12.60 15.56 -10.71
N CYS A 5 -11.85 15.50 -11.82
CA CYS A 5 -12.38 15.05 -13.09
C CYS A 5 -12.32 13.51 -13.16
N PRO A 6 -13.44 12.81 -13.35
CA PRO A 6 -13.42 11.37 -13.57
C PRO A 6 -12.79 11.03 -14.92
N LEU A 7 -11.95 10.00 -14.96
CA LEU A 7 -11.26 9.51 -16.14
C LEU A 7 -11.56 8.03 -16.37
N GLY A 8 -11.91 7.69 -17.59
CA GLY A 8 -12.27 6.32 -17.96
C GLY A 8 -13.63 5.88 -17.44
N THR A 9 -13.83 4.58 -17.32
CA THR A 9 -15.07 3.99 -16.79
C THR A 9 -14.94 3.84 -15.28
N ILE A 10 -15.83 4.48 -14.53
CA ILE A 10 -15.92 4.39 -13.08
C ILE A 10 -17.01 3.38 -12.69
N ASP A 11 -16.69 2.45 -11.80
CA ASP A 11 -17.68 1.66 -11.10
C ASP A 11 -18.27 2.52 -9.96
N HIS A 12 -19.41 3.16 -10.25
CA HIS A 12 -20.04 4.08 -9.29
C HIS A 12 -20.50 3.38 -8.01
N GLY A 13 -20.94 2.10 -8.10
CA GLY A 13 -21.37 1.34 -6.92
C GLY A 13 -20.20 1.10 -5.96
N LEU A 14 -19.07 0.70 -6.50
CA LEU A 14 -17.84 0.54 -5.71
C LEU A 14 -17.33 1.89 -5.21
N ALA A 15 -17.31 2.92 -6.06
CA ALA A 15 -16.86 4.26 -5.67
C ALA A 15 -17.69 4.84 -4.51
N ASP A 16 -19.01 4.71 -4.54
CA ASP A 16 -19.90 5.16 -3.46
C ASP A 16 -19.62 4.40 -2.15
N GLN A 17 -19.35 3.09 -2.21
CA GLN A 17 -18.99 2.30 -1.04
C GLN A 17 -17.65 2.70 -0.47
N LEU A 18 -16.62 2.93 -1.31
CA LEU A 18 -15.32 3.41 -0.89
C LEU A 18 -15.38 4.84 -0.34
N ASP A 19 -16.27 5.69 -0.87
CA ASP A 19 -16.54 7.00 -0.29
C ASP A 19 -17.12 6.94 1.15
N ILE A 20 -17.81 5.86 1.49
CA ILE A 20 -18.29 5.61 2.87
C ILE A 20 -17.13 5.11 3.74
N THR A 21 -16.34 4.16 3.24
CA THR A 21 -15.27 3.50 4.01
C THR A 21 -14.04 4.40 4.17
N TRP A 22 -13.58 5.03 3.09
CA TRP A 22 -12.30 5.74 3.02
C TRP A 22 -12.41 7.25 2.84
N GLY A 23 -13.62 7.76 2.51
CA GLY A 23 -13.84 9.17 2.17
C GLY A 23 -13.68 10.16 3.32
N ASP A 24 -13.61 9.68 4.58
CA ASP A 24 -13.34 10.50 5.77
C ASP A 24 -12.07 9.99 6.47
N PRO A 25 -10.90 10.62 6.19
CA PRO A 25 -9.64 10.23 6.84
C PRO A 25 -9.66 10.37 8.37
N ASP A 26 -10.46 11.27 8.92
CA ASP A 26 -10.54 11.46 10.37
C ASP A 26 -11.31 10.30 11.03
N ALA A 27 -12.27 9.70 10.34
CA ALA A 27 -13.02 8.55 10.84
C ALA A 27 -12.13 7.32 11.04
N TRP A 28 -11.29 6.97 10.06
CA TRP A 28 -10.42 5.80 10.21
C TRP A 28 -9.14 6.07 11.01
N THR A 29 -8.64 7.30 11.07
CA THR A 29 -7.59 7.67 12.03
C THR A 29 -8.12 7.73 13.46
N ALA A 30 -9.43 7.95 13.66
CA ALA A 30 -10.08 7.88 14.97
C ALA A 30 -10.07 6.45 15.56
N GLU A 31 -9.94 5.39 14.75
CA GLU A 31 -9.81 4.02 15.24
C GLU A 31 -8.48 3.76 15.98
N GLY A 32 -7.48 4.60 15.80
CA GLY A 32 -6.22 4.53 16.52
C GLY A 32 -4.99 4.65 15.63
N LEU A 33 -3.84 4.54 16.27
CA LEU A 33 -2.55 4.56 15.59
C LEU A 33 -2.40 3.28 14.74
N HIS A 34 -1.99 3.44 13.48
CA HIS A 34 -1.61 2.29 12.67
C HIS A 34 -0.29 1.68 13.19
N TRP A 35 -0.14 0.36 13.14
CA TRP A 35 1.00 -0.35 13.71
C TRP A 35 2.36 0.12 13.15
N THR A 36 2.43 0.46 11.86
CA THR A 36 3.64 0.99 11.21
C THR A 36 4.04 2.38 11.70
N HIS A 37 3.16 3.10 12.39
CA HIS A 37 3.46 4.42 12.94
C HIS A 37 4.18 4.36 14.29
N LEU A 38 4.25 3.19 14.94
CA LEU A 38 5.08 3.01 16.12
C LEU A 38 6.56 3.19 15.76
N PRO A 39 7.31 4.09 16.43
CA PRO A 39 8.68 4.42 16.02
C PRO A 39 9.60 3.22 15.94
N GLN A 40 9.47 2.26 16.86
CA GLN A 40 10.28 1.04 16.90
C GLN A 40 9.97 0.13 15.70
N VAL A 41 8.68 -0.01 15.34
CA VAL A 41 8.23 -0.79 14.18
C VAL A 41 8.71 -0.14 12.90
N ARG A 42 8.52 1.18 12.76
CA ARG A 42 8.99 1.94 11.60
C ARG A 42 10.49 1.79 11.40
N ALA A 43 11.28 1.95 12.46
CA ALA A 43 12.73 1.75 12.41
C ALA A 43 13.12 0.32 12.00
N ALA A 44 12.35 -0.69 12.41
CA ALA A 44 12.58 -2.08 12.01
C ALA A 44 12.22 -2.32 10.53
N ILE A 45 11.09 -1.81 10.06
CA ILE A 45 10.69 -1.84 8.64
C ILE A 45 11.78 -1.16 7.79
N ASN A 46 12.19 0.05 8.16
CA ASN A 46 13.22 0.79 7.47
C ASN A 46 14.52 -0.04 7.34
N ARG A 47 15.00 -0.65 8.44
CA ARG A 47 16.20 -1.51 8.41
C ARG A 47 16.04 -2.71 7.49
N LYS A 48 14.87 -3.36 7.49
CA LYS A 48 14.60 -4.53 6.64
C LYS A 48 14.57 -4.15 5.15
N VAL A 49 14.06 -2.97 4.83
CA VAL A 49 13.93 -2.50 3.44
C VAL A 49 15.20 -1.81 2.95
N SER A 50 15.68 -0.80 3.66
CA SER A 50 16.78 0.07 3.22
C SER A 50 18.15 -0.29 3.80
N GLY A 51 18.18 -1.05 4.92
CA GLY A 51 19.37 -1.31 5.71
C GLY A 51 19.62 -0.27 6.82
N ALA A 52 18.89 0.85 6.86
CA ALA A 52 19.08 1.94 7.82
C ALA A 52 17.74 2.31 8.50
N ALA A 53 17.78 2.55 9.82
CA ALA A 53 16.57 2.80 10.61
C ALA A 53 15.83 4.10 10.23
N GLU A 54 16.58 5.09 9.75
CA GLU A 54 16.12 6.45 9.41
C GLU A 54 15.72 6.62 7.94
N VAL A 55 15.95 5.60 7.10
CA VAL A 55 15.63 5.64 5.66
C VAL A 55 14.35 4.87 5.40
N SER A 56 13.26 5.60 5.16
CA SER A 56 11.96 5.00 4.84
C SER A 56 11.98 4.24 3.50
N PRO A 57 11.04 3.31 3.27
CA PRO A 57 10.90 2.61 2.00
C PRO A 57 10.83 3.56 0.79
N LEU A 58 10.06 4.64 0.90
CA LEU A 58 9.96 5.63 -0.16
C LEU A 58 11.28 6.36 -0.42
N ARG A 59 11.98 6.77 0.64
CA ARG A 59 13.29 7.40 0.52
C ARG A 59 14.33 6.43 -0.07
N TRP A 60 14.31 5.17 0.34
CA TRP A 60 15.15 4.12 -0.23
C TRP A 60 14.93 3.98 -1.74
N PHE A 61 13.66 3.98 -2.18
CA PHE A 61 13.34 3.96 -3.60
C PHE A 61 13.94 5.14 -4.35
N PHE A 62 13.74 6.37 -3.88
CA PHE A 62 14.28 7.55 -4.56
C PHE A 62 15.81 7.65 -4.47
N GLN A 63 16.44 7.11 -3.44
CA GLN A 63 17.91 6.97 -3.38
C GLN A 63 18.41 5.99 -4.45
N ALA A 64 17.74 4.87 -4.67
CA ALA A 64 18.08 3.92 -5.72
C ALA A 64 17.91 4.53 -7.11
N VAL A 65 16.81 5.28 -7.32
CA VAL A 65 16.58 6.04 -8.57
C VAL A 65 17.69 7.06 -8.78
N ALA A 66 18.05 7.84 -7.77
CA ALA A 66 19.09 8.88 -7.85
C ALA A 66 20.49 8.34 -8.17
N ALA A 67 20.74 7.07 -7.86
CA ALA A 67 22.00 6.40 -8.20
C ALA A 67 22.14 6.11 -9.71
N GLU A 68 21.02 6.06 -10.44
CA GLU A 68 20.99 5.71 -11.86
C GLU A 68 20.57 6.87 -12.77
N GLN A 69 19.78 7.82 -12.27
CA GLN A 69 19.31 8.97 -13.05
C GLN A 69 19.09 10.20 -12.18
N PRO A 70 19.20 11.42 -12.75
CA PRO A 70 19.01 12.66 -11.99
C PRO A 70 17.59 12.79 -11.43
N LEU A 71 17.48 13.32 -10.21
CA LEU A 71 16.23 13.85 -9.67
C LEU A 71 16.14 15.37 -9.94
N PRO A 72 14.95 15.95 -10.01
CA PRO A 72 13.63 15.29 -9.92
C PRO A 72 13.28 14.49 -11.18
N LEU A 73 12.51 13.41 -11.01
CA LEU A 73 11.83 12.73 -12.11
C LEU A 73 10.89 13.71 -12.81
N ASN A 74 10.69 13.55 -14.12
CA ASN A 74 9.78 14.46 -14.83
C ASN A 74 8.33 14.15 -14.44
N ARG A 75 7.95 12.86 -14.39
CA ARG A 75 6.56 12.50 -14.19
C ARG A 75 6.39 11.19 -13.43
N VAL A 76 5.57 11.24 -12.39
CA VAL A 76 5.27 10.11 -11.50
C VAL A 76 3.76 9.87 -11.47
N LEU A 77 3.34 8.60 -11.50
CA LEU A 77 1.96 8.17 -11.26
C LEU A 77 1.85 7.52 -9.88
N VAL A 78 0.86 7.93 -9.09
CA VAL A 78 0.51 7.28 -7.82
C VAL A 78 -0.87 6.63 -7.95
N LEU A 79 -0.94 5.35 -7.62
CA LEU A 79 -2.14 4.52 -7.67
C LEU A 79 -2.77 4.44 -6.28
N GLY A 80 -4.07 4.75 -6.16
CA GLY A 80 -4.79 4.72 -4.88
C GLY A 80 -4.17 5.69 -3.87
N CYS A 81 -4.21 6.99 -4.18
CA CYS A 81 -3.48 8.02 -3.43
C CYS A 81 -4.09 8.36 -2.06
N GLY A 82 -5.33 7.94 -1.80
CA GLY A 82 -6.03 8.27 -0.58
C GLY A 82 -6.04 9.79 -0.32
N SER A 83 -5.73 10.20 0.90
CA SER A 83 -5.66 11.62 1.30
C SER A 83 -4.41 12.37 0.80
N GLY A 84 -3.62 11.78 -0.09
CA GLY A 84 -2.51 12.45 -0.77
C GLY A 84 -1.24 12.64 0.05
N THR A 85 -1.03 11.84 1.09
CA THR A 85 0.17 11.96 1.94
C THR A 85 1.44 11.64 1.18
N LEU A 86 1.42 10.61 0.33
CA LEU A 86 2.56 10.16 -0.48
C LEU A 86 2.99 11.24 -1.47
N GLU A 87 2.03 11.82 -2.20
CA GLU A 87 2.29 12.86 -3.21
C GLU A 87 2.88 14.11 -2.58
N ARG A 88 2.37 14.52 -1.43
CA ARG A 88 2.89 15.67 -0.70
C ARG A 88 4.33 15.43 -0.24
N GLU A 89 4.65 14.23 0.28
CA GLU A 89 6.03 13.88 0.64
C GLU A 89 6.95 13.93 -0.59
N ILE A 90 6.53 13.38 -1.73
CA ILE A 90 7.31 13.41 -2.99
C ILE A 90 7.55 14.84 -3.46
N ALA A 91 6.51 15.69 -3.43
CA ALA A 91 6.59 17.08 -3.85
C ALA A 91 7.47 17.93 -2.92
N GLN A 92 7.29 17.80 -1.60
CA GLN A 92 8.09 18.50 -0.59
C GLN A 92 9.58 18.13 -0.67
N ALA A 93 9.88 16.86 -0.96
CA ALA A 93 11.25 16.39 -1.14
C ALA A 93 11.86 16.79 -2.50
N GLY A 94 11.07 17.32 -3.41
CA GLY A 94 11.52 17.69 -4.75
C GLY A 94 11.95 16.49 -5.61
N TRP A 95 11.31 15.33 -5.41
CA TRP A 95 11.68 14.10 -6.12
C TRP A 95 11.01 13.96 -7.50
N ALA A 96 9.91 14.66 -7.75
CA ALA A 96 9.24 14.68 -9.04
C ALA A 96 8.78 16.11 -9.40
N ARG A 97 8.71 16.41 -10.71
CA ARG A 97 8.21 17.69 -11.25
C ARG A 97 6.70 17.70 -11.40
N GLU A 98 6.15 16.60 -11.91
CA GLU A 98 4.72 16.39 -12.08
C GLU A 98 4.33 15.07 -11.41
N ILE A 99 3.29 15.12 -10.59
CA ILE A 99 2.72 13.95 -9.93
C ILE A 99 1.27 13.84 -10.38
N VAL A 100 0.95 12.74 -11.02
CA VAL A 100 -0.43 12.34 -11.34
C VAL A 100 -0.85 11.35 -10.27
N ALA A 101 -1.92 11.63 -9.56
CA ALA A 101 -2.42 10.80 -8.48
C ALA A 101 -3.86 10.38 -8.77
N ILE A 102 -4.17 9.12 -8.56
CA ILE A 102 -5.51 8.59 -8.77
C ILE A 102 -6.06 7.89 -7.53
N ASP A 103 -7.35 8.01 -7.36
CA ASP A 103 -8.14 7.22 -6.42
C ASP A 103 -9.55 7.00 -6.97
N LEU A 104 -10.25 6.00 -6.48
CA LEU A 104 -11.63 5.76 -6.88
C LEU A 104 -12.62 6.61 -6.06
N SER A 105 -12.26 6.96 -4.82
CA SER A 105 -13.07 7.81 -3.94
C SER A 105 -12.91 9.29 -4.31
N ALA A 106 -13.99 9.91 -4.77
CA ALA A 106 -14.02 11.34 -5.08
C ALA A 106 -13.88 12.21 -3.80
N LYS A 107 -14.38 11.71 -2.67
CA LYS A 107 -14.30 12.43 -1.39
C LYS A 107 -12.87 12.52 -0.89
N VAL A 108 -12.13 11.41 -0.88
CA VAL A 108 -10.74 11.41 -0.42
C VAL A 108 -9.84 12.25 -1.33
N LEU A 109 -10.10 12.26 -2.63
CA LEU A 109 -9.39 13.11 -3.58
C LEU A 109 -9.62 14.60 -3.30
N ALA A 110 -10.84 14.99 -2.91
CA ALA A 110 -11.12 16.37 -2.51
C ALA A 110 -10.31 16.78 -1.26
N VAL A 111 -10.15 15.87 -0.30
CA VAL A 111 -9.30 16.06 0.88
C VAL A 111 -7.84 16.19 0.47
N ALA A 112 -7.34 15.28 -0.37
CA ALA A 112 -5.96 15.31 -0.86
C ALA A 112 -5.61 16.62 -1.56
N GLN A 113 -6.51 17.08 -2.44
CA GLN A 113 -6.35 18.33 -3.17
C GLN A 113 -6.35 19.54 -2.22
N ALA A 114 -7.26 19.58 -1.26
CA ALA A 114 -7.34 20.67 -0.29
C ALA A 114 -6.07 20.76 0.57
N GLN A 115 -5.54 19.62 1.02
CA GLN A 115 -4.30 19.56 1.80
C GLN A 115 -3.08 20.00 0.98
N ALA A 116 -2.94 19.54 -0.28
CA ALA A 116 -1.85 19.97 -1.15
C ALA A 116 -1.89 21.50 -1.42
N GLN A 117 -3.10 22.07 -1.62
CA GLN A 117 -3.29 23.51 -1.78
C GLN A 117 -2.94 24.28 -0.51
N ALA A 118 -3.36 23.80 0.67
CA ALA A 118 -3.05 24.43 1.95
C ALA A 118 -1.54 24.47 2.24
N GLU A 119 -0.80 23.46 1.76
CA GLU A 119 0.65 23.39 1.87
C GLU A 119 1.39 24.13 0.74
N GLY A 120 0.67 24.74 -0.20
CA GLY A 120 1.24 25.49 -1.33
C GLY A 120 2.00 24.61 -2.33
N LEU A 121 1.66 23.32 -2.41
CA LEU A 121 2.33 22.37 -3.30
C LEU A 121 1.76 22.44 -4.70
N GLU A 122 2.63 22.73 -5.66
CA GLU A 122 2.33 22.74 -7.08
C GLU A 122 2.81 21.45 -7.74
N GLY A 123 2.30 21.15 -8.95
CA GLY A 123 2.73 19.99 -9.74
C GLY A 123 2.02 18.68 -9.38
N ILE A 124 1.08 18.67 -8.41
CA ILE A 124 0.26 17.50 -8.11
C ILE A 124 -1.10 17.65 -8.78
N ARG A 125 -1.51 16.63 -9.53
CA ARG A 125 -2.83 16.58 -10.18
C ARG A 125 -3.57 15.34 -9.77
N TYR A 126 -4.76 15.49 -9.20
CA TYR A 126 -5.61 14.43 -8.70
C TYR A 126 -6.73 14.10 -9.69
N PHE A 127 -6.97 12.82 -9.96
CA PHE A 127 -8.03 12.35 -10.85
C PHE A 127 -8.78 11.17 -10.24
N GLN A 128 -10.09 11.16 -10.41
CA GLN A 128 -10.89 9.98 -10.09
C GLN A 128 -10.70 8.95 -11.21
N ALA A 129 -10.13 7.79 -10.90
CA ALA A 129 -9.92 6.71 -11.86
C ALA A 129 -9.88 5.36 -11.16
N ASP A 130 -10.38 4.33 -11.85
CA ASP A 130 -10.32 2.94 -11.40
C ASP A 130 -9.02 2.29 -11.87
N MET A 131 -8.18 1.85 -10.92
CA MET A 131 -6.93 1.15 -11.25
C MET A 131 -7.17 -0.19 -11.97
N ASN A 132 -8.34 -0.81 -11.81
CA ASN A 132 -8.71 -2.00 -12.56
C ASN A 132 -8.92 -1.74 -14.05
N ARG A 133 -9.11 -0.47 -14.46
CA ARG A 133 -9.50 -0.06 -15.82
C ARG A 133 -8.84 1.26 -16.22
N LEU A 134 -7.52 1.40 -15.97
CA LEU A 134 -6.80 2.61 -16.34
C LEU A 134 -7.03 2.96 -17.83
N PRO A 135 -7.41 4.20 -18.16
CA PRO A 135 -7.71 4.62 -19.53
C PRO A 135 -6.41 4.95 -20.31
N VAL A 136 -5.57 3.93 -20.49
CA VAL A 136 -4.30 4.05 -21.23
C VAL A 136 -4.54 4.58 -22.64
N GLY A 137 -3.74 5.58 -23.04
CA GLY A 137 -3.88 6.29 -24.31
C GLY A 137 -4.72 7.56 -24.25
N GLN A 138 -5.38 7.82 -23.11
CA GLN A 138 -6.07 9.09 -22.84
C GLN A 138 -5.25 9.94 -21.86
N PRO A 139 -5.07 11.25 -22.09
CA PRO A 139 -4.40 12.10 -21.09
C PRO A 139 -5.11 12.02 -19.72
N PRO A 140 -4.37 11.92 -18.61
CA PRO A 140 -2.90 11.96 -18.49
C PRO A 140 -2.17 10.64 -18.72
N PHE A 141 -2.84 9.53 -19.02
CA PHE A 141 -2.29 8.17 -19.12
C PHE A 141 -1.68 7.88 -20.51
N THR A 142 -0.77 8.73 -20.94
CA THR A 142 -0.07 8.56 -22.23
C THR A 142 0.97 7.43 -22.10
N PRO A 143 1.01 6.46 -23.02
CA PRO A 143 2.04 5.43 -23.01
C PRO A 143 3.47 6.01 -23.02
N GLY A 144 4.35 5.38 -22.23
CA GLY A 144 5.75 5.76 -22.13
C GLY A 144 6.02 7.10 -21.47
N SER A 145 5.05 7.71 -20.77
CA SER A 145 5.19 9.08 -20.27
C SER A 145 5.52 9.19 -18.78
N PHE A 146 5.59 8.08 -18.03
CA PHE A 146 5.90 8.11 -16.61
C PHE A 146 7.28 7.53 -16.32
N ASP A 147 8.11 8.28 -15.61
CA ASP A 147 9.42 7.82 -15.14
C ASP A 147 9.28 6.81 -14.00
N ALA A 148 8.21 6.94 -13.20
CA ALA A 148 7.87 5.98 -12.17
C ALA A 148 6.36 5.85 -11.96
N VAL A 149 5.93 4.65 -11.53
CA VAL A 149 4.58 4.36 -11.02
C VAL A 149 4.73 3.81 -9.60
N LEU A 150 3.95 4.34 -8.65
CA LEU A 150 4.00 3.96 -7.25
C LEU A 150 2.63 3.47 -6.77
N GLY A 151 2.61 2.38 -6.01
CA GLY A 151 1.47 1.90 -5.24
C GLY A 151 1.89 1.67 -3.79
N VAL A 152 1.22 2.32 -2.84
CA VAL A 152 1.51 2.19 -1.41
C VAL A 152 0.21 1.93 -0.68
N SER A 153 0.06 0.76 -0.08
CA SER A 153 -1.15 0.32 0.63
C SER A 153 -2.43 0.52 -0.20
N SER A 154 -2.38 0.20 -1.49
CA SER A 154 -3.47 0.47 -2.43
C SER A 154 -3.66 -0.61 -3.50
N VAL A 155 -2.59 -1.21 -4.01
CA VAL A 155 -2.68 -2.15 -5.15
C VAL A 155 -3.30 -3.50 -4.72
N HIS A 156 -3.30 -3.82 -3.42
CA HIS A 156 -4.01 -4.98 -2.89
C HIS A 156 -5.55 -4.89 -3.06
N HIS A 157 -6.09 -3.70 -3.34
CA HIS A 157 -7.50 -3.50 -3.73
C HIS A 157 -7.78 -3.80 -5.21
N CYS A 158 -6.76 -4.10 -6.02
CA CYS A 158 -6.94 -4.37 -7.45
C CYS A 158 -7.36 -5.82 -7.71
N ALA A 159 -8.55 -6.02 -8.28
CA ALA A 159 -9.04 -7.34 -8.67
C ALA A 159 -8.36 -7.88 -9.94
N ASN A 160 -7.97 -6.99 -10.86
CA ASN A 160 -7.38 -7.38 -12.14
C ASN A 160 -5.89 -6.99 -12.23
N LEU A 161 -5.08 -7.61 -11.37
CA LEU A 161 -3.64 -7.34 -11.30
C LEU A 161 -2.90 -7.55 -12.63
N ALA A 162 -3.27 -8.56 -13.42
CA ALA A 162 -2.64 -8.83 -14.70
C ALA A 162 -2.84 -7.67 -15.69
N LEU A 163 -4.05 -7.11 -15.73
CA LEU A 163 -4.36 -5.95 -16.56
C LEU A 163 -3.66 -4.70 -16.03
N LEU A 164 -3.68 -4.48 -14.71
CA LEU A 164 -3.00 -3.35 -14.08
C LEU A 164 -1.51 -3.37 -14.38
N TYR A 165 -0.81 -4.50 -14.19
CA TYR A 165 0.63 -4.61 -14.44
C TYR A 165 0.98 -4.40 -15.91
N ARG A 166 0.13 -4.91 -16.82
CA ARG A 166 0.27 -4.62 -18.25
C ARG A 166 0.12 -3.12 -18.54
N HIS A 167 -0.89 -2.47 -17.97
CA HIS A 167 -1.11 -1.03 -18.14
C HIS A 167 0.06 -0.21 -17.56
N ILE A 168 0.57 -0.58 -16.38
CA ILE A 168 1.76 0.06 -15.81
C ILE A 168 2.95 -0.07 -16.76
N GLY A 169 3.20 -1.28 -17.29
CA GLY A 169 4.28 -1.51 -18.25
C GLY A 169 4.16 -0.66 -19.53
N LEU A 170 2.91 -0.38 -19.99
CA LEU A 170 2.66 0.51 -21.13
C LEU A 170 2.87 1.99 -20.78
N LEU A 171 2.53 2.39 -19.56
CA LEU A 171 2.60 3.79 -19.10
C LEU A 171 4.03 4.21 -18.77
N LEU A 172 4.86 3.28 -18.30
CA LEU A 172 6.25 3.54 -17.94
C LEU A 172 7.08 3.88 -19.18
N ALA A 173 7.93 4.88 -19.02
CA ALA A 173 9.01 5.18 -19.95
C ALA A 173 9.97 3.98 -20.07
N PRO A 174 10.77 3.86 -21.14
CA PRO A 174 11.84 2.87 -21.20
C PRO A 174 12.73 2.97 -19.95
N HIS A 175 12.97 1.83 -19.29
CA HIS A 175 13.69 1.76 -18.01
C HIS A 175 13.02 2.51 -16.84
N GLY A 176 11.74 2.85 -16.96
CA GLY A 176 10.95 3.42 -15.87
C GLY A 176 10.82 2.48 -14.69
N TRP A 177 10.49 3.03 -13.53
CA TRP A 177 10.44 2.33 -12.26
C TRP A 177 9.01 2.00 -11.83
N PHE A 178 8.83 0.82 -11.26
CA PHE A 178 7.63 0.46 -10.52
C PHE A 178 7.99 0.20 -9.05
N PHE A 179 7.29 0.89 -8.15
CA PHE A 179 7.48 0.75 -6.71
C PHE A 179 6.17 0.31 -6.04
N LEU A 180 6.28 -0.69 -5.16
CA LEU A 180 5.19 -1.12 -4.29
C LEU A 180 5.66 -1.12 -2.83
N ASP A 181 4.75 -0.73 -1.93
CA ASP A 181 4.84 -0.97 -0.48
C ASP A 181 3.47 -1.47 -0.02
N GLU A 182 3.31 -2.80 0.07
CA GLU A 182 1.99 -3.44 0.02
C GLU A 182 1.80 -4.57 1.02
N TYR A 183 0.52 -4.77 1.39
CA TYR A 183 0.05 -6.04 1.93
C TYR A 183 0.07 -7.10 0.83
N VAL A 184 0.80 -8.19 1.08
CA VAL A 184 1.02 -9.30 0.14
C VAL A 184 0.61 -10.64 0.76
N GLY A 185 -0.09 -10.59 1.89
CA GLY A 185 -0.59 -11.74 2.62
C GLY A 185 -1.79 -12.40 1.96
N PRO A 186 -2.47 -13.32 2.67
CA PRO A 186 -3.62 -14.04 2.14
C PRO A 186 -4.76 -13.13 1.69
N ASP A 187 -5.39 -13.48 0.56
CA ASP A 187 -6.54 -12.76 0.03
C ASP A 187 -7.62 -12.61 1.10
N GLN A 188 -8.24 -11.41 1.15
CA GLN A 188 -9.34 -11.10 2.05
C GLN A 188 -9.09 -11.52 3.50
N PHE A 189 -7.82 -11.40 3.93
CA PHE A 189 -7.38 -11.74 5.31
C PHE A 189 -7.68 -13.18 5.73
N GLN A 190 -7.69 -14.11 4.75
CA GLN A 190 -7.93 -15.53 5.04
C GLN A 190 -6.67 -16.22 5.58
N TRP A 191 -6.11 -15.69 6.67
CA TRP A 191 -4.91 -16.22 7.33
C TRP A 191 -5.07 -17.70 7.71
N PRO A 192 -4.02 -18.53 7.59
CA PRO A 192 -4.06 -19.92 7.99
C PRO A 192 -4.26 -20.07 9.52
N ASP A 193 -4.81 -21.19 9.93
CA ASP A 193 -5.07 -21.48 11.36
C ASP A 193 -3.80 -21.42 12.22
N SER A 194 -2.65 -21.74 11.64
CA SER A 194 -1.35 -21.61 12.31
C SER A 194 -1.07 -20.15 12.71
N GLN A 195 -1.36 -19.19 11.85
CA GLN A 195 -1.18 -17.77 12.11
C GLN A 195 -2.19 -17.25 13.14
N ILE A 196 -3.46 -17.66 13.02
CA ILE A 196 -4.50 -17.33 14.04
C ILE A 196 -4.13 -17.87 15.42
N ARG A 197 -3.58 -19.08 15.50
CA ARG A 197 -3.08 -19.62 16.78
C ARG A 197 -1.95 -18.78 17.36
N GLN A 198 -1.04 -18.24 16.55
CA GLN A 198 0.03 -17.36 17.03
C GLN A 198 -0.53 -16.03 17.55
N PHE A 199 -1.53 -15.44 16.88
CA PHE A 199 -2.21 -14.24 17.40
C PHE A 199 -2.75 -14.48 18.81
N ASN A 200 -3.52 -15.55 19.01
CA ASN A 200 -4.13 -15.86 20.30
C ASN A 200 -3.07 -16.12 21.37
N ARG A 201 -2.06 -16.94 21.05
CA ARG A 201 -0.96 -17.23 21.98
C ARG A 201 -0.22 -15.98 22.45
N LEU A 202 0.10 -15.06 21.53
CA LEU A 202 0.83 -13.85 21.86
C LEU A 202 -0.06 -12.85 22.61
N ALA A 203 -1.35 -12.75 22.27
CA ALA A 203 -2.29 -11.89 22.97
C ALA A 203 -2.48 -12.28 24.45
N GLU A 204 -2.46 -13.59 24.74
CA GLU A 204 -2.56 -14.11 26.13
C GLU A 204 -1.39 -13.67 27.02
N LEU A 205 -0.21 -13.44 26.42
CA LEU A 205 1.00 -13.02 27.14
C LEU A 205 1.04 -11.52 27.45
N LEU A 206 0.13 -10.74 26.85
CA LEU A 206 0.13 -9.28 26.99
C LEU A 206 -0.76 -8.84 28.17
N PRO A 207 -0.36 -7.79 28.89
CA PRO A 207 -1.21 -7.15 29.88
C PRO A 207 -2.51 -6.63 29.25
N GLU A 208 -3.62 -6.72 29.98
CA GLU A 208 -4.94 -6.31 29.53
C GLU A 208 -4.96 -4.86 29.01
N ARG A 209 -4.28 -3.94 29.71
CA ARG A 209 -4.17 -2.54 29.31
C ARG A 209 -3.63 -2.34 27.89
N LEU A 210 -2.77 -3.25 27.40
CA LEU A 210 -2.21 -3.18 26.05
C LEU A 210 -3.16 -3.71 24.97
N MET A 211 -4.14 -4.53 25.37
CA MET A 211 -5.13 -5.14 24.50
C MET A 211 -6.53 -4.51 24.63
N THR A 212 -6.64 -3.39 25.34
CA THR A 212 -7.90 -2.66 25.52
C THR A 212 -8.11 -1.71 24.34
N LEU A 213 -9.22 -1.90 23.62
CA LEU A 213 -9.68 -1.03 22.56
C LEU A 213 -10.20 0.31 23.13
N ARG A 214 -10.32 1.34 22.28
CA ARG A 214 -10.85 2.65 22.71
C ARG A 214 -12.26 2.61 23.32
N ASN A 215 -13.08 1.63 22.91
CA ASN A 215 -14.41 1.42 23.46
C ASN A 215 -14.42 0.69 24.81
N GLY A 216 -13.24 0.39 25.37
CA GLY A 216 -13.07 -0.29 26.66
C GLY A 216 -13.14 -1.82 26.59
N SER A 217 -13.46 -2.43 25.45
CA SER A 217 -13.43 -3.89 25.32
C SER A 217 -12.00 -4.41 25.17
N CYS A 218 -11.77 -5.66 25.61
CA CYS A 218 -10.45 -6.28 25.52
C CYS A 218 -10.35 -7.21 24.32
N LYS A 219 -9.35 -6.97 23.47
CA LYS A 219 -9.05 -7.73 22.24
C LYS A 219 -8.13 -8.92 22.55
N ARG A 220 -8.66 -9.97 23.17
CA ARG A 220 -7.87 -11.16 23.58
C ARG A 220 -8.07 -12.37 22.69
N HIS A 221 -9.11 -12.39 21.88
CA HIS A 221 -9.43 -13.52 21.02
C HIS A 221 -9.50 -13.11 19.58
N PHE A 222 -8.69 -13.75 18.76
CA PHE A 222 -8.62 -13.53 17.32
C PHE A 222 -9.24 -14.69 16.58
N ARG A 223 -10.13 -14.40 15.67
CA ARG A 223 -10.64 -15.35 14.68
C ARG A 223 -10.37 -14.84 13.27
N ARG A 224 -10.34 -15.74 12.33
CA ARG A 224 -10.33 -15.36 10.93
C ARG A 224 -11.67 -14.70 10.61
N PRO A 225 -11.70 -13.50 9.99
CA PRO A 225 -12.94 -12.96 9.47
C PRO A 225 -13.47 -13.88 8.36
N SER A 226 -14.77 -13.98 8.20
CA SER A 226 -15.33 -14.57 6.99
C SER A 226 -15.12 -13.61 5.80
N VAL A 227 -15.06 -14.15 4.59
CA VAL A 227 -15.00 -13.34 3.36
C VAL A 227 -16.16 -12.34 3.31
N ALA A 228 -17.37 -12.75 3.73
CA ALA A 228 -18.53 -11.87 3.76
C ALA A 228 -18.38 -10.69 4.72
N GLU A 229 -17.71 -10.87 5.87
CA GLU A 229 -17.41 -9.76 6.80
C GLU A 229 -16.41 -8.77 6.21
N VAL A 230 -15.39 -9.25 5.51
CA VAL A 230 -14.41 -8.37 4.84
C VAL A 230 -15.11 -7.58 3.71
N VAL A 231 -15.82 -8.27 2.83
CA VAL A 231 -16.56 -7.67 1.70
C VAL A 231 -17.64 -6.66 2.15
N ALA A 232 -18.24 -6.89 3.32
CA ALA A 232 -19.24 -5.95 3.87
C ALA A 232 -18.63 -4.61 4.30
N VAL A 233 -17.34 -4.58 4.66
CA VAL A 233 -16.60 -3.35 5.00
C VAL A 233 -16.02 -2.73 3.73
N ASP A 234 -15.25 -3.51 2.97
CA ASP A 234 -14.68 -3.11 1.68
C ASP A 234 -14.62 -4.31 0.74
N PRO A 235 -15.40 -4.32 -0.36
CA PRO A 235 -15.42 -5.44 -1.30
C PRO A 235 -14.10 -5.62 -2.07
N SER A 236 -13.24 -4.60 -2.07
CA SER A 236 -11.93 -4.65 -2.72
C SER A 236 -10.78 -5.02 -1.76
N GLU A 237 -11.03 -5.08 -0.44
CA GLU A 237 -9.98 -5.29 0.57
C GLU A 237 -9.22 -6.60 0.36
N ALA A 238 -7.93 -6.47 0.12
CA ALA A 238 -6.99 -7.57 -0.09
C ALA A 238 -7.49 -8.64 -1.11
N ILE A 239 -8.23 -8.22 -2.14
CA ILE A 239 -8.99 -9.11 -3.03
C ILE A 239 -8.12 -10.11 -3.79
N CYS A 240 -6.88 -9.73 -4.14
CA CYS A 240 -5.89 -10.53 -4.86
C CYS A 240 -4.47 -10.33 -4.31
N SER A 241 -4.31 -9.99 -3.05
CA SER A 241 -3.02 -9.63 -2.44
C SER A 241 -1.98 -10.73 -2.52
N SER A 242 -2.37 -12.00 -2.39
CA SER A 242 -1.46 -13.16 -2.52
C SER A 242 -0.82 -13.28 -3.91
N ARG A 243 -1.39 -12.64 -4.92
CA ARG A 243 -0.91 -12.69 -6.32
C ARG A 243 0.00 -11.52 -6.68
N LEU A 244 0.10 -10.49 -5.84
CA LEU A 244 0.90 -9.30 -6.13
C LEU A 244 2.34 -9.65 -6.50
N LEU A 245 3.04 -10.37 -5.63
CA LEU A 245 4.44 -10.72 -5.87
C LEU A 245 4.63 -11.78 -6.98
N PRO A 246 3.86 -12.89 -7.01
CA PRO A 246 4.04 -13.93 -8.02
C PRO A 246 3.88 -13.47 -9.47
N LEU A 247 3.04 -12.45 -9.72
CA LEU A 247 2.80 -11.95 -11.07
C LEU A 247 3.86 -10.95 -11.57
N LEU A 248 4.64 -10.34 -10.68
CA LEU A 248 5.60 -9.29 -11.09
C LEU A 248 6.58 -9.70 -12.18
N PRO A 249 7.22 -10.90 -12.11
CA PRO A 249 8.22 -11.30 -13.11
C PRO A 249 7.67 -11.46 -14.53
N ASP A 250 6.35 -11.64 -14.69
CA ASP A 250 5.71 -11.78 -16.00
C ASP A 250 5.59 -10.43 -16.73
N TYR A 251 5.65 -9.31 -15.98
CA TYR A 251 5.41 -7.96 -16.51
C TYR A 251 6.60 -7.02 -16.36
N PHE A 252 7.50 -7.27 -15.42
CA PHE A 252 8.60 -6.38 -15.07
C PHE A 252 9.94 -7.11 -15.05
N SER A 253 10.99 -6.37 -15.35
CA SER A 253 12.36 -6.83 -15.22
C SER A 253 12.97 -6.37 -13.90
N GLN A 254 14.09 -6.99 -13.48
CA GLN A 254 14.86 -6.58 -12.30
C GLN A 254 14.00 -6.41 -11.04
N VAL A 255 13.10 -7.37 -10.80
CA VAL A 255 12.21 -7.34 -9.63
C VAL A 255 13.03 -7.60 -8.37
N GLN A 256 13.08 -6.60 -7.49
CA GLN A 256 13.68 -6.69 -6.17
C GLN A 256 12.60 -6.64 -5.10
N VAL A 257 12.46 -7.71 -4.32
CA VAL A 257 11.49 -7.79 -3.22
C VAL A 257 12.21 -7.66 -1.88
N ARG A 258 11.68 -6.81 -1.00
CA ARG A 258 12.14 -6.58 0.37
C ARG A 258 10.98 -6.85 1.34
N PRO A 259 10.78 -8.12 1.77
CA PRO A 259 9.74 -8.42 2.73
C PRO A 259 10.12 -7.88 4.11
N TYR A 260 9.13 -7.34 4.87
CA TYR A 260 9.45 -6.69 6.13
C TYR A 260 8.62 -7.13 7.34
N GLY A 261 7.64 -8.01 7.18
CA GLY A 261 6.94 -8.56 8.32
C GLY A 261 5.43 -8.40 8.26
N GLY A 262 4.83 -8.10 9.41
CA GLY A 262 3.43 -7.80 9.56
C GLY A 262 2.51 -9.01 9.73
N ALA A 263 3.01 -10.24 9.61
CA ALA A 263 2.16 -11.43 9.79
C ALA A 263 1.62 -11.61 11.22
N ILE A 264 2.22 -10.96 12.21
CA ILE A 264 1.72 -10.90 13.59
C ILE A 264 1.31 -9.47 13.95
N LEU A 265 2.23 -8.51 13.76
CA LEU A 265 2.06 -7.16 14.28
C LEU A 265 0.86 -6.45 13.67
N HIS A 266 0.58 -6.63 12.38
CA HIS A 266 -0.55 -5.99 11.69
C HIS A 266 -1.87 -6.27 12.43
N MET A 267 -2.22 -7.55 12.56
CA MET A 267 -3.51 -7.92 13.17
C MET A 267 -3.52 -7.75 14.68
N LEU A 268 -2.41 -8.09 15.36
CA LEU A 268 -2.34 -8.03 16.81
C LEU A 268 -2.48 -6.59 17.32
N LEU A 269 -1.86 -5.64 16.63
CA LEU A 269 -1.84 -4.22 17.01
C LEU A 269 -2.99 -3.39 16.42
N ALA A 270 -3.78 -3.93 15.49
CA ALA A 270 -4.93 -3.21 14.93
C ALA A 270 -5.88 -2.74 16.04
N GLY A 271 -6.18 -1.44 16.09
CA GLY A 271 -7.05 -0.80 17.07
C GLY A 271 -6.46 -0.64 18.50
N VAL A 272 -5.24 -1.19 18.75
CA VAL A 272 -4.56 -1.09 20.06
C VAL A 272 -3.13 -0.56 19.96
N ALA A 273 -2.62 -0.24 18.77
CA ALA A 273 -1.24 0.20 18.59
C ALA A 273 -0.88 1.42 19.45
N GLN A 274 -1.81 2.35 19.69
CA GLN A 274 -1.60 3.52 20.56
C GLN A 274 -1.22 3.14 21.99
N ASN A 275 -1.63 1.94 22.47
CA ASN A 275 -1.31 1.45 23.82
C ASN A 275 0.17 1.07 23.94
N PHE A 276 0.88 0.94 22.81
CA PHE A 276 2.29 0.60 22.74
C PHE A 276 3.19 1.82 22.50
N ALA A 277 2.63 3.03 22.48
CA ALA A 277 3.38 4.24 22.21
C ALA A 277 4.18 4.76 23.41
N ASP A 278 3.87 4.31 24.63
CA ASP A 278 4.58 4.74 25.82
C ASP A 278 5.77 3.82 26.19
N ALA A 279 6.72 4.36 26.99
CA ALA A 279 7.93 3.65 27.37
C ALA A 279 7.65 2.39 28.22
N THR A 280 6.52 2.30 28.93
CA THR A 280 6.19 1.13 29.77
C THR A 280 5.73 -0.06 28.94
N ALA A 281 5.31 0.19 27.69
CA ALA A 281 4.91 -0.83 26.73
C ALA A 281 6.06 -1.31 25.83
N GLU A 282 7.17 -0.57 25.79
CA GLU A 282 8.31 -0.87 24.89
C GLU A 282 8.86 -2.30 25.04
N PRO A 283 9.05 -2.89 26.25
CA PRO A 283 9.51 -4.26 26.37
C PRO A 283 8.58 -5.29 25.73
N TYR A 284 7.27 -5.07 25.82
CA TYR A 284 6.27 -5.93 25.19
C TYR A 284 6.30 -5.81 23.67
N LEU A 285 6.38 -4.59 23.13
CA LEU A 285 6.50 -4.36 21.69
C LEU A 285 7.76 -5.03 21.13
N ARG A 286 8.91 -4.86 21.79
CA ARG A 286 10.17 -5.51 21.40
C ARG A 286 10.05 -7.03 21.41
N SER A 287 9.37 -7.60 22.43
CA SER A 287 9.15 -9.05 22.50
C SER A 287 8.26 -9.55 21.38
N LEU A 288 7.21 -8.81 21.00
CA LEU A 288 6.34 -9.15 19.87
C LEU A 288 7.13 -9.10 18.54
N MET A 289 7.91 -8.06 18.32
CA MET A 289 8.75 -7.91 17.12
C MET A 289 9.77 -9.06 17.03
N ALA A 290 10.42 -9.40 18.14
CA ALA A 290 11.37 -10.51 18.18
C ALA A 290 10.69 -11.87 17.94
N ALA A 291 9.49 -12.08 18.50
CA ALA A 291 8.72 -13.30 18.27
C ALA A 291 8.31 -13.44 16.79
N GLU A 292 7.85 -12.36 16.17
CA GLU A 292 7.54 -12.34 14.74
C GLU A 292 8.77 -12.68 13.89
N ASP A 293 9.91 -12.04 14.16
CA ASP A 293 11.18 -12.28 13.46
C ASP A 293 11.68 -13.72 13.62
N GLU A 294 11.46 -14.34 14.80
CA GLU A 294 11.82 -15.73 15.04
C GLU A 294 10.93 -16.69 14.24
N LEU A 295 9.63 -16.42 14.17
CA LEU A 295 8.68 -17.21 13.38
C LEU A 295 9.03 -17.17 11.88
N TYR A 296 9.50 -16.04 11.35
CA TYR A 296 10.02 -15.95 9.97
C TYR A 296 11.30 -16.75 9.78
N ARG A 297 12.28 -16.61 10.67
CA ARG A 297 13.55 -17.35 10.59
C ARG A 297 13.33 -18.87 10.67
N ALA A 298 12.35 -19.28 11.45
CA ALA A 298 11.97 -20.68 11.58
C ALA A 298 11.10 -21.20 10.40
N GLY A 299 10.75 -20.34 9.41
CA GLY A 299 9.88 -20.71 8.29
C GLY A 299 8.44 -21.05 8.69
N GLN A 300 8.00 -20.61 9.86
CA GLN A 300 6.66 -20.91 10.40
C GLN A 300 5.60 -19.93 9.91
N LEU A 301 6.00 -18.70 9.52
CA LEU A 301 5.13 -17.69 8.95
C LEU A 301 5.74 -17.08 7.68
N PRO A 302 4.92 -16.75 6.68
CA PRO A 302 5.32 -15.87 5.58
C PRO A 302 5.33 -14.41 6.05
N HIS A 303 5.88 -13.51 5.23
CA HIS A 303 5.71 -12.08 5.42
C HIS A 303 4.39 -11.66 4.76
N ASP A 304 3.58 -10.86 5.48
CA ASP A 304 2.33 -10.31 4.94
C ASP A 304 2.52 -8.92 4.30
N PHE A 305 3.71 -8.34 4.41
CA PHE A 305 4.05 -7.05 3.80
C PHE A 305 5.41 -7.08 3.13
N ALA A 306 5.52 -6.39 2.01
CA ALA A 306 6.76 -6.25 1.27
C ALA A 306 6.84 -4.91 0.51
N CYS A 307 8.07 -4.38 0.41
CA CYS A 307 8.40 -3.37 -0.58
C CYS A 307 8.99 -4.04 -1.84
N VAL A 308 8.69 -3.46 -2.99
CA VAL A 308 9.20 -3.93 -4.28
C VAL A 308 9.73 -2.75 -5.07
N MET A 309 10.87 -2.95 -5.72
CA MET A 309 11.29 -2.16 -6.87
C MET A 309 11.38 -3.06 -8.09
N ALA A 310 10.88 -2.57 -9.22
CA ALA A 310 10.96 -3.27 -10.48
C ALA A 310 11.17 -2.28 -11.64
N ARG A 311 11.60 -2.78 -12.78
CA ARG A 311 11.83 -1.99 -13.98
C ARG A 311 10.85 -2.34 -15.07
N SER A 312 10.46 -1.34 -15.84
CA SER A 312 9.85 -1.58 -17.15
C SER A 312 10.73 -2.52 -17.98
N PRO A 313 10.17 -3.50 -18.70
CA PRO A 313 10.96 -4.30 -19.62
C PRO A 313 11.59 -3.40 -20.70
N ALA A 314 12.79 -3.76 -21.16
CA ALA A 314 13.54 -2.98 -22.15
C ALA A 314 12.85 -2.87 -23.52
N SER A 315 11.90 -3.75 -23.81
CA SER A 315 11.00 -3.70 -24.97
C SER A 315 9.58 -3.88 -24.48
N ALA A 316 8.64 -3.08 -25.00
CA ALA A 316 7.22 -3.27 -24.71
C ALA A 316 6.86 -4.76 -24.90
N PRO A 317 6.12 -5.39 -23.97
CA PRO A 317 5.72 -6.77 -24.14
C PRO A 317 4.98 -6.89 -25.47
N ALA A 318 5.43 -7.82 -26.33
CA ALA A 318 4.75 -8.11 -27.58
C ALA A 318 3.29 -8.41 -27.25
N THR A 319 2.38 -7.77 -27.97
CA THR A 319 0.94 -7.98 -27.81
C THR A 319 0.68 -9.48 -27.88
N PRO A 320 0.18 -10.15 -26.83
CA PRO A 320 -0.25 -11.53 -26.95
C PRO A 320 -1.35 -11.55 -28.01
N GLY A 321 -1.19 -12.40 -29.03
CA GLY A 321 -2.12 -12.52 -30.14
C GLY A 321 -3.55 -12.62 -29.64
N CYS A 322 -4.48 -11.99 -30.36
CA CYS A 322 -5.92 -12.07 -30.14
C CYS A 322 -6.32 -13.51 -29.79
N PHE A 323 -6.77 -13.72 -28.56
CA PHE A 323 -7.60 -14.87 -28.25
C PHE A 323 -8.86 -14.72 -29.10
N ARG A 324 -9.01 -15.58 -30.12
CA ARG A 324 -10.32 -15.81 -30.76
C ARG A 324 -11.14 -16.58 -29.75
N PRO A 325 -12.35 -16.16 -29.43
CA PRO A 325 -13.28 -17.01 -28.70
C PRO A 325 -13.73 -18.10 -29.66
N ASP A 326 -13.53 -19.37 -29.28
CA ASP A 326 -14.25 -20.52 -29.82
C ASP A 326 -15.60 -20.64 -29.09
#